data_6a08a831c91d4d52b69bd79a157245c9
#
_entry.id   6a08a831c91d4d52b69bd79a157245c9
#
_cell.length_a   1.000
_cell.length_b   1.000
_cell.length_c   1.000
_cell.angle_alpha   90.00
_cell.angle_beta   90.00
_cell.angle_gamma   90.00
#
_symmetry.space_group_name_H-M   'P 1'
#
loop_
_entity.id
_entity.type
_entity.pdbx_description
1 polymer ?
#
loop_
_entity_poly.entity_id
_entity_poly.type
_entity_poly.pdbx_seq_one_letter_code
_entity_poly.pdbx_strand_id
1 'polypeptide(L)'
;MSNLFPFRLEPWFRTRIWGFHDLAPWYDYKTEGEPIGEVWLTGEMCAAATGPLAGKSLQEITAQHGHDLLGNTYGDGQFPLLIKLLFPKDKLSVQVHPDDAMAQKYGEPRGKTECWYALDAGPGAHVALGIKPGVTPDQIRAGIESSSLEDLLEMIPVAKNDMLFVDAGTVHAMGPGVVILETQQTSDLTYRMYDYGRPRELHLDKSFEAMRLKTRAGKIPPRTVNSHSVLIDEKYFEVERWLLDPAKDASGISKPTGGVQILFVAEGKIRISADEGEAFPVNRCELAVIPASSHNVFVDAGSAATVIRIQPRVA
;
A
#
# COMPACT_ATOMS: atom_id res chain seq x y z
N MET A 1 -12.76 -27.67 -8.85
CA MET A 1 -12.11 -26.41 -8.47
C MET A 1 -10.85 -26.80 -7.72
N SER A 2 -9.69 -26.38 -8.18
CA SER A 2 -8.44 -26.64 -7.47
C SER A 2 -8.37 -25.64 -6.31
N ASN A 3 -8.34 -26.10 -5.07
CA ASN A 3 -8.08 -25.21 -3.93
C ASN A 3 -6.67 -24.66 -4.07
N LEU A 4 -6.55 -23.32 -4.16
CA LEU A 4 -5.26 -22.68 -4.04
C LEU A 4 -4.84 -22.63 -2.58
N PHE A 5 -3.54 -22.83 -2.34
CA PHE A 5 -2.95 -22.70 -1.01
C PHE A 5 -2.46 -21.27 -0.79
N PRO A 6 -2.42 -20.81 0.47
CA PRO A 6 -1.73 -19.58 0.81
C PRO A 6 -0.28 -19.61 0.34
N PHE A 7 0.24 -18.46 -0.09
CA PHE A 7 1.61 -18.33 -0.54
C PHE A 7 2.20 -16.97 -0.17
N ARG A 8 3.51 -16.93 0.04
CA ARG A 8 4.27 -15.71 0.23
C ARG A 8 4.71 -15.17 -1.12
N LEU A 9 4.83 -13.85 -1.26
CA LEU A 9 5.40 -13.19 -2.43
C LEU A 9 6.82 -12.70 -2.13
N GLU A 10 7.69 -12.79 -3.14
CA GLU A 10 9.01 -12.14 -3.11
C GLU A 10 8.84 -10.63 -3.34
N PRO A 11 9.54 -9.79 -2.56
CA PRO A 11 9.50 -8.35 -2.74
C PRO A 11 10.24 -7.94 -4.02
N TRP A 12 9.73 -6.92 -4.70
CA TRP A 12 10.36 -6.32 -5.88
C TRP A 12 10.90 -4.94 -5.55
N PHE A 13 12.23 -4.79 -5.46
CA PHE A 13 12.91 -3.54 -5.14
C PHE A 13 12.93 -2.58 -6.32
N ARG A 14 12.45 -1.35 -6.12
CA ARG A 14 12.29 -0.33 -7.15
C ARG A 14 13.16 0.89 -6.87
N THR A 15 13.99 1.23 -7.83
CA THR A 15 14.83 2.43 -7.73
C THR A 15 14.01 3.70 -7.78
N ARG A 16 14.33 4.64 -6.90
CA ARG A 16 13.76 5.98 -6.84
C ARG A 16 14.84 6.95 -6.38
N ILE A 17 14.98 8.08 -7.06
CA ILE A 17 16.02 9.10 -6.77
C ILE A 17 15.99 9.64 -5.33
N TRP A 18 14.88 9.48 -4.64
CA TRP A 18 14.65 9.90 -3.27
C TRP A 18 14.81 8.76 -2.23
N GLY A 19 15.27 7.59 -2.65
CA GLY A 19 15.39 6.40 -1.82
C GLY A 19 16.70 6.29 -1.04
N PHE A 20 16.92 5.11 -0.45
CA PHE A 20 18.11 4.75 0.30
C PHE A 20 18.97 3.73 -0.45
N HIS A 21 20.28 3.73 -0.20
CA HIS A 21 21.20 2.68 -0.67
C HIS A 21 21.29 1.49 0.27
N ASP A 22 20.89 1.65 1.52
CA ASP A 22 20.84 0.63 2.56
C ASP A 22 19.47 0.65 3.21
N LEU A 23 18.73 -0.44 3.12
CA LEU A 23 17.37 -0.57 3.67
C LEU A 23 17.35 -1.19 5.08
N ALA A 24 18.50 -1.39 5.73
CA ALA A 24 18.53 -1.85 7.12
C ALA A 24 17.80 -0.84 8.06
N PRO A 25 17.09 -1.30 9.09
CA PRO A 25 16.89 -2.68 9.53
C PRO A 25 15.66 -3.37 8.92
N TRP A 26 15.08 -2.82 7.83
CA TRP A 26 13.85 -3.33 7.22
C TRP A 26 14.09 -4.53 6.31
N TYR A 27 15.14 -4.43 5.47
CA TYR A 27 15.63 -5.48 4.60
C TYR A 27 17.15 -5.57 4.69
N ASP A 28 17.69 -6.77 4.61
CA ASP A 28 19.11 -6.99 4.37
C ASP A 28 19.40 -6.79 2.87
N TYR A 29 19.28 -5.52 2.44
CA TYR A 29 19.46 -5.12 1.06
C TYR A 29 20.27 -3.83 0.97
N LYS A 30 21.38 -3.89 0.23
CA LYS A 30 22.25 -2.76 -0.08
C LYS A 30 22.53 -2.69 -1.56
N THR A 31 22.68 -1.49 -2.09
CA THR A 31 23.03 -1.25 -3.48
C THR A 31 24.08 -0.15 -3.60
N GLU A 32 25.05 -0.33 -4.50
CA GLU A 32 25.97 0.70 -4.95
C GLU A 32 25.45 1.46 -6.17
N GLY A 33 24.38 0.97 -6.80
CA GLY A 33 23.70 1.58 -7.92
C GLY A 33 22.71 2.67 -7.49
N GLU A 34 21.59 2.78 -8.19
CA GLU A 34 20.53 3.73 -7.86
C GLU A 34 19.86 3.38 -6.52
N PRO A 35 19.45 4.38 -5.72
CA PRO A 35 18.81 4.15 -4.43
C PRO A 35 17.44 3.50 -4.57
N ILE A 36 17.05 2.68 -3.60
CA ILE A 36 15.75 2.05 -3.52
C ILE A 36 14.82 2.93 -2.70
N GLY A 37 13.73 3.36 -3.30
CA GLY A 37 12.69 4.16 -2.63
C GLY A 37 11.42 3.37 -2.37
N GLU A 38 11.13 2.34 -3.19
CA GLU A 38 9.93 1.53 -3.05
C GLU A 38 10.29 0.04 -3.04
N VAL A 39 9.57 -0.73 -2.24
CA VAL A 39 9.57 -2.20 -2.29
C VAL A 39 8.14 -2.65 -2.56
N TRP A 40 7.89 -3.15 -3.76
CA TRP A 40 6.57 -3.62 -4.17
C TRP A 40 6.34 -5.03 -3.64
N LEU A 41 5.20 -5.25 -3.01
CA LEU A 41 4.85 -6.51 -2.36
C LEU A 41 3.76 -7.29 -3.11
N THR A 42 2.91 -6.59 -3.90
CA THR A 42 1.89 -7.20 -4.77
C THR A 42 1.96 -6.67 -6.20
N GLY A 43 3.14 -6.22 -6.63
CA GLY A 43 3.39 -5.85 -8.02
C GLY A 43 3.22 -7.06 -8.95
N GLU A 44 2.85 -6.81 -10.20
CA GLU A 44 2.61 -7.85 -11.21
C GLU A 44 3.78 -8.85 -11.36
N MET A 45 5.02 -8.37 -11.16
CA MET A 45 6.25 -9.16 -11.26
C MET A 45 6.67 -9.81 -9.93
N CYS A 46 5.96 -9.58 -8.82
CA CYS A 46 6.25 -10.27 -7.56
C CYS A 46 5.96 -11.76 -7.72
N ALA A 47 6.96 -12.59 -7.51
CA ALA A 47 6.83 -14.03 -7.67
C ALA A 47 6.39 -14.72 -6.36
N ALA A 48 5.61 -15.78 -6.48
CA ALA A 48 5.32 -16.63 -5.34
C ALA A 48 6.62 -17.30 -4.85
N ALA A 49 6.87 -17.21 -3.54
CA ALA A 49 8.07 -17.77 -2.90
C ALA A 49 7.83 -19.15 -2.29
N THR A 50 6.58 -19.55 -2.10
CA THR A 50 6.23 -20.78 -1.39
C THR A 50 5.11 -21.54 -2.09
N GLY A 51 5.00 -22.84 -1.79
CA GLY A 51 3.93 -23.70 -2.28
C GLY A 51 4.04 -24.07 -3.76
N PRO A 52 2.98 -24.69 -4.31
CA PRO A 52 2.97 -25.20 -5.69
C PRO A 52 3.08 -24.11 -6.78
N LEU A 53 2.85 -22.85 -6.43
CA LEU A 53 2.95 -21.71 -7.33
C LEU A 53 4.32 -21.01 -7.30
N ALA A 54 5.28 -21.54 -6.53
CA ALA A 54 6.60 -20.93 -6.38
C ALA A 54 7.26 -20.67 -7.75
N GLY A 55 7.81 -19.47 -7.89
CA GLY A 55 8.44 -18.97 -9.12
C GLY A 55 7.49 -18.33 -10.14
N LYS A 56 6.17 -18.49 -10.01
CA LYS A 56 5.20 -17.78 -10.87
C LYS A 56 4.98 -16.36 -10.38
N SER A 57 4.93 -15.41 -11.30
CA SER A 57 4.59 -14.03 -10.98
C SER A 57 3.12 -13.89 -10.56
N LEU A 58 2.80 -12.85 -9.79
CA LEU A 58 1.43 -12.57 -9.39
C LEU A 58 0.51 -12.34 -10.60
N GLN A 59 1.03 -11.76 -11.68
CA GLN A 59 0.32 -11.60 -12.94
C GLN A 59 -0.05 -12.96 -13.55
N GLU A 60 0.90 -13.90 -13.66
CA GLU A 60 0.65 -15.24 -14.16
C GLU A 60 -0.35 -16.01 -13.31
N ILE A 61 -0.22 -15.92 -11.99
CA ILE A 61 -1.14 -16.56 -11.04
C ILE A 61 -2.56 -16.00 -11.22
N THR A 62 -2.68 -14.67 -11.31
CA THR A 62 -3.99 -14.01 -11.49
C THR A 62 -4.63 -14.40 -12.83
N ALA A 63 -3.84 -14.45 -13.90
CA ALA A 63 -4.34 -14.85 -15.23
C ALA A 63 -4.79 -16.32 -15.27
N GLN A 64 -4.09 -17.22 -14.57
CA GLN A 64 -4.38 -18.67 -14.59
C GLN A 64 -5.46 -19.07 -13.58
N HIS A 65 -5.57 -18.39 -12.46
CA HIS A 65 -6.36 -18.78 -11.30
C HIS A 65 -7.26 -17.66 -10.75
N GLY A 66 -7.58 -16.64 -11.57
CA GLY A 66 -8.24 -15.41 -11.12
C GLY A 66 -9.44 -15.61 -10.19
N HIS A 67 -10.38 -16.49 -10.53
CA HIS A 67 -11.55 -16.77 -9.67
C HIS A 67 -11.18 -17.48 -8.37
N ASP A 68 -10.31 -18.47 -8.41
CA ASP A 68 -9.88 -19.20 -7.21
C ASP A 68 -9.01 -18.30 -6.31
N LEU A 69 -8.23 -17.39 -6.91
CA LEU A 69 -7.41 -16.42 -6.19
C LEU A 69 -8.24 -15.29 -5.59
N LEU A 70 -9.04 -14.62 -6.41
CA LEU A 70 -9.67 -13.33 -6.08
C LEU A 70 -11.10 -13.47 -5.57
N GLY A 71 -11.79 -14.60 -5.89
CA GLY A 71 -13.18 -14.83 -5.48
C GLY A 71 -14.11 -13.73 -6.02
N ASN A 72 -14.92 -13.15 -5.15
CA ASN A 72 -15.86 -12.07 -5.48
C ASN A 72 -15.18 -10.73 -5.82
N THR A 73 -13.87 -10.61 -5.60
CA THR A 73 -13.09 -9.41 -6.00
C THR A 73 -12.49 -9.54 -7.40
N TYR A 74 -12.73 -10.66 -8.10
CA TYR A 74 -12.31 -10.84 -9.48
C TYR A 74 -13.17 -9.97 -10.42
N GLY A 75 -12.52 -9.03 -11.10
CA GLY A 75 -13.16 -8.07 -11.99
C GLY A 75 -12.52 -8.08 -13.39
N ASP A 76 -11.51 -7.27 -13.59
CA ASP A 76 -10.86 -7.04 -14.89
C ASP A 76 -9.66 -7.96 -15.19
N GLY A 77 -9.47 -9.01 -14.40
CA GLY A 77 -8.37 -9.97 -14.59
C GLY A 77 -7.03 -9.52 -14.03
N GLN A 78 -6.98 -8.40 -13.31
CA GLN A 78 -5.79 -7.93 -12.62
C GLN A 78 -5.91 -8.14 -11.11
N PHE A 79 -4.76 -8.30 -10.43
CA PHE A 79 -4.75 -8.26 -8.98
C PHE A 79 -5.19 -6.85 -8.51
N PRO A 80 -6.18 -6.72 -7.62
CA PRO A 80 -6.91 -5.45 -7.43
C PRO A 80 -6.13 -4.36 -6.70
N LEU A 81 -5.12 -4.72 -5.90
CA LEU A 81 -4.36 -3.78 -5.06
C LEU A 81 -2.87 -3.88 -5.30
N LEU A 82 -2.21 -2.73 -5.39
CA LEU A 82 -0.77 -2.63 -5.29
C LEU A 82 -0.40 -2.19 -3.87
N ILE A 83 0.38 -3.05 -3.20
CA ILE A 83 0.88 -2.83 -1.85
C ILE A 83 2.38 -2.67 -1.93
N LYS A 84 2.93 -1.63 -1.30
CA LYS A 84 4.35 -1.34 -1.32
C LYS A 84 4.81 -0.69 -0.02
N LEU A 85 6.10 -0.82 0.24
CA LEU A 85 6.79 -0.04 1.26
C LEU A 85 7.50 1.14 0.61
N LEU A 86 7.37 2.30 1.24
CA LEU A 86 8.04 3.53 0.84
C LEU A 86 9.11 3.89 1.85
N PHE A 87 10.31 4.20 1.33
CA PHE A 87 11.50 4.55 2.10
C PHE A 87 12.03 5.93 1.66
N PRO A 88 11.36 7.03 2.02
CA PRO A 88 11.79 8.36 1.62
C PRO A 88 13.00 8.84 2.45
N LYS A 89 14.17 8.92 1.80
CA LYS A 89 15.36 9.62 2.31
C LYS A 89 15.26 11.10 2.03
N ASP A 90 14.58 11.47 0.95
CA ASP A 90 14.33 12.84 0.51
C ASP A 90 12.84 13.01 0.19
N LYS A 91 12.39 14.23 -0.04
CA LYS A 91 11.00 14.54 -0.39
C LYS A 91 10.57 13.87 -1.69
N LEU A 92 9.41 13.24 -1.67
CA LEU A 92 8.72 12.86 -2.89
C LEU A 92 8.19 14.12 -3.60
N SER A 93 7.91 14.03 -4.90
CA SER A 93 7.25 15.13 -5.61
C SER A 93 5.89 15.46 -5.00
N VAL A 94 5.46 16.70 -5.09
CA VAL A 94 4.06 17.05 -4.90
C VAL A 94 3.28 16.54 -6.11
N GLN A 95 2.26 15.75 -5.85
CA GLN A 95 1.56 14.97 -6.86
C GLN A 95 0.07 14.83 -6.56
N VAL A 96 -0.68 14.41 -7.56
CA VAL A 96 -2.09 14.07 -7.45
C VAL A 96 -2.41 12.86 -8.32
N HIS A 97 -3.37 12.06 -7.90
CA HIS A 97 -3.83 10.88 -8.64
C HIS A 97 -5.26 11.06 -9.14
N PRO A 98 -5.59 10.57 -10.35
CA PRO A 98 -6.94 10.62 -10.88
C PRO A 98 -7.87 9.64 -10.16
N ASP A 99 -9.17 9.90 -10.19
CA ASP A 99 -10.20 8.91 -9.91
C ASP A 99 -10.44 7.97 -11.12
N ASP A 100 -11.28 6.95 -10.93
CA ASP A 100 -11.57 5.96 -11.99
C ASP A 100 -12.10 6.60 -13.27
N ALA A 101 -12.99 7.59 -13.16
CA ALA A 101 -13.59 8.23 -14.31
C ALA A 101 -12.54 8.99 -15.15
N MET A 102 -11.66 9.72 -14.49
CA MET A 102 -10.58 10.42 -15.17
C MET A 102 -9.54 9.46 -15.73
N ALA A 103 -9.17 8.41 -15.00
CA ALA A 103 -8.24 7.39 -15.49
C ALA A 103 -8.77 6.76 -16.79
N GLN A 104 -10.04 6.32 -16.81
CA GLN A 104 -10.70 5.74 -17.98
C GLN A 104 -10.79 6.71 -19.15
N LYS A 105 -11.02 8.01 -18.91
CA LYS A 105 -10.96 9.04 -19.95
C LYS A 105 -9.62 9.06 -20.69
N TYR A 106 -8.54 8.73 -20.01
CA TYR A 106 -7.18 8.68 -20.56
C TYR A 106 -6.70 7.28 -20.93
N GLY A 107 -7.60 6.28 -20.98
CA GLY A 107 -7.32 4.92 -21.44
C GLY A 107 -6.73 4.00 -20.37
N GLU A 108 -6.75 4.42 -19.11
CA GLU A 108 -6.27 3.62 -17.98
C GLU A 108 -7.43 2.90 -17.27
N PRO A 109 -7.26 1.68 -16.77
CA PRO A 109 -8.38 0.89 -16.26
C PRO A 109 -8.96 1.46 -14.97
N ARG A 110 -8.14 2.09 -14.11
CA ARG A 110 -8.56 2.57 -12.79
C ARG A 110 -7.74 3.75 -12.30
N GLY A 111 -8.35 4.53 -11.41
CA GLY A 111 -7.70 5.62 -10.68
C GLY A 111 -6.77 5.11 -9.58
N LYS A 112 -6.35 6.02 -8.69
CA LYS A 112 -5.44 5.69 -7.61
C LYS A 112 -5.88 6.35 -6.30
N THR A 113 -6.81 5.68 -5.61
CA THR A 113 -7.11 5.93 -4.21
C THR A 113 -6.21 5.05 -3.37
N GLU A 114 -5.64 5.60 -2.29
CA GLU A 114 -4.63 4.94 -1.47
C GLU A 114 -4.80 5.23 0.02
N CYS A 115 -4.14 4.44 0.84
CA CYS A 115 -3.95 4.73 2.25
C CYS A 115 -2.53 4.35 2.69
N TRP A 116 -2.06 4.99 3.75
CA TRP A 116 -0.71 4.88 4.26
C TRP A 116 -0.71 4.49 5.74
N TYR A 117 -0.15 3.34 6.04
CA TYR A 117 0.10 2.94 7.42
C TYR A 117 1.56 3.23 7.77
N ALA A 118 1.78 4.05 8.79
CA ALA A 118 3.12 4.42 9.24
C ALA A 118 3.74 3.29 10.06
N LEU A 119 4.65 2.52 9.44
CA LEU A 119 5.45 1.50 10.12
C LEU A 119 6.47 2.11 11.06
N ASP A 120 6.98 3.28 10.69
CA ASP A 120 7.89 4.08 11.51
C ASP A 120 7.77 5.56 11.16
N ALA A 121 8.08 6.40 12.15
CA ALA A 121 8.11 7.85 11.99
C ALA A 121 9.10 8.46 12.97
N GLY A 122 10.13 9.11 12.44
CA GLY A 122 11.13 9.83 13.23
C GLY A 122 10.60 11.15 13.80
N PRO A 123 11.37 11.81 14.66
CA PRO A 123 11.00 13.12 15.21
C PRO A 123 10.74 14.15 14.11
N GLY A 124 9.59 14.83 14.16
CA GLY A 124 9.20 15.85 13.18
C GLY A 124 8.73 15.32 11.83
N ALA A 125 8.56 14.00 11.69
CA ALA A 125 8.04 13.39 10.46
C ALA A 125 6.65 13.93 10.12
N HIS A 126 6.45 14.25 8.85
CA HIS A 126 5.18 14.80 8.36
C HIS A 126 4.96 14.45 6.89
N VAL A 127 3.70 14.53 6.49
CA VAL A 127 3.27 14.42 5.08
C VAL A 127 2.42 15.64 4.74
N ALA A 128 2.34 15.97 3.45
CA ALA A 128 1.38 16.95 2.96
C ALA A 128 0.16 16.20 2.42
N LEU A 129 -1.04 16.52 2.91
CA LEU A 129 -2.30 15.94 2.48
C LEU A 129 -3.36 17.02 2.28
N GLY A 130 -3.57 17.40 1.03
CA GLY A 130 -4.55 18.41 0.63
C GLY A 130 -3.98 19.82 0.55
N ILE A 131 -4.84 20.71 0.10
CA ILE A 131 -4.59 22.13 -0.06
C ILE A 131 -5.17 22.89 1.14
N LYS A 132 -4.44 23.88 1.67
CA LYS A 132 -4.93 24.73 2.75
C LYS A 132 -6.26 25.41 2.39
N PRO A 133 -7.19 25.57 3.34
CA PRO A 133 -8.46 26.24 3.10
C PRO A 133 -8.29 27.66 2.54
N GLY A 134 -9.07 28.00 1.51
CA GLY A 134 -9.06 29.34 0.91
C GLY A 134 -8.02 29.54 -0.19
N VAL A 135 -7.12 28.58 -0.42
CA VAL A 135 -6.18 28.64 -1.54
C VAL A 135 -6.91 28.37 -2.86
N THR A 136 -6.63 29.20 -3.86
CA THR A 136 -7.22 29.13 -5.19
C THR A 136 -6.31 28.41 -6.20
N PRO A 137 -6.85 27.91 -7.34
CA PRO A 137 -6.03 27.31 -8.40
C PRO A 137 -4.96 28.27 -8.95
N ASP A 138 -5.23 29.55 -9.03
CA ASP A 138 -4.25 30.55 -9.49
C ASP A 138 -3.09 30.70 -8.50
N GLN A 139 -3.38 30.67 -7.21
CA GLN A 139 -2.32 30.66 -6.18
C GLN A 139 -1.49 29.40 -6.25
N ILE A 140 -2.10 28.23 -6.55
CA ILE A 140 -1.34 26.97 -6.76
C ILE A 140 -0.40 27.13 -7.96
N ARG A 141 -0.87 27.69 -9.11
CA ARG A 141 -0.01 27.94 -10.27
C ARG A 141 1.15 28.86 -9.92
N ALA A 142 0.87 29.98 -9.28
CA ALA A 142 1.89 30.92 -8.82
C ALA A 142 2.89 30.26 -7.84
N GLY A 143 2.42 29.40 -6.94
CA GLY A 143 3.25 28.63 -6.01
C GLY A 143 4.18 27.64 -6.71
N ILE A 144 3.73 27.00 -7.79
CA ILE A 144 4.57 26.11 -8.62
C ILE A 144 5.67 26.95 -9.30
N GLU A 145 5.31 28.07 -9.94
CA GLU A 145 6.24 28.94 -10.66
C GLU A 145 7.28 29.58 -9.73
N SER A 146 6.88 29.99 -8.52
CA SER A 146 7.76 30.58 -7.52
C SER A 146 8.47 29.59 -6.61
N SER A 147 8.28 28.28 -6.83
CA SER A 147 8.83 27.21 -5.98
C SER A 147 8.38 27.26 -4.51
N SER A 148 7.18 27.76 -4.25
CA SER A 148 6.57 27.89 -2.91
C SER A 148 5.30 27.05 -2.74
N LEU A 149 5.05 26.06 -3.60
CA LEU A 149 3.82 25.25 -3.54
C LEU A 149 3.62 24.57 -2.18
N GLU A 150 4.69 24.12 -1.52
CA GLU A 150 4.58 23.48 -0.19
C GLU A 150 3.91 24.37 0.85
N ASP A 151 4.10 25.68 0.78
CA ASP A 151 3.50 26.64 1.71
C ASP A 151 1.96 26.66 1.63
N LEU A 152 1.41 26.14 0.55
CA LEU A 152 -0.02 26.07 0.29
C LEU A 152 -0.64 24.71 0.68
N LEU A 153 0.16 23.73 1.13
CA LEU A 153 -0.29 22.40 1.47
C LEU A 153 -0.59 22.26 2.98
N GLU A 154 -1.54 21.40 3.30
CA GLU A 154 -1.83 20.98 4.68
C GLU A 154 -0.77 19.97 5.14
N MET A 155 0.05 20.38 6.12
CA MET A 155 1.11 19.56 6.69
C MET A 155 0.58 18.79 7.89
N ILE A 156 0.60 17.45 7.82
CA ILE A 156 0.10 16.55 8.83
C ILE A 156 1.27 15.84 9.51
N PRO A 157 1.49 16.01 10.82
CA PRO A 157 2.51 15.26 11.56
C PRO A 157 2.16 13.78 11.58
N VAL A 158 3.15 12.92 11.41
CA VAL A 158 2.99 11.45 11.38
C VAL A 158 3.68 10.82 12.56
N ALA A 159 3.01 9.86 13.18
CA ALA A 159 3.57 9.00 14.21
C ALA A 159 3.46 7.52 13.80
N LYS A 160 4.32 6.67 14.35
CA LYS A 160 4.22 5.21 14.16
C LYS A 160 2.81 4.73 14.49
N ASN A 161 2.28 3.84 13.66
CA ASN A 161 0.93 3.26 13.69
C ASN A 161 -0.22 4.20 13.27
N ASP A 162 0.08 5.41 12.82
CA ASP A 162 -0.95 6.24 12.17
C ASP A 162 -1.43 5.57 10.87
N MET A 163 -2.73 5.71 10.60
CA MET A 163 -3.34 5.44 9.31
C MET A 163 -3.78 6.75 8.67
N LEU A 164 -3.39 6.97 7.43
CA LEU A 164 -3.75 8.14 6.65
C LEU A 164 -4.51 7.69 5.39
N PHE A 165 -5.62 8.36 5.10
CA PHE A 165 -6.37 8.15 3.87
C PHE A 165 -6.02 9.21 2.85
N VAL A 166 -5.89 8.81 1.59
CA VAL A 166 -5.56 9.69 0.45
C VAL A 166 -6.51 9.35 -0.69
N ASP A 167 -7.67 10.00 -0.72
CA ASP A 167 -8.61 9.81 -1.82
C ASP A 167 -8.09 10.43 -3.11
N ALA A 168 -8.49 9.86 -4.23
CA ALA A 168 -8.16 10.39 -5.56
C ALA A 168 -8.55 11.87 -5.67
N GLY A 169 -7.68 12.68 -6.29
CA GLY A 169 -7.81 14.13 -6.37
C GLY A 169 -7.15 14.89 -5.22
N THR A 170 -6.64 14.21 -4.20
CA THR A 170 -5.86 14.86 -3.14
C THR A 170 -4.46 15.23 -3.63
N VAL A 171 -4.11 16.49 -3.57
CA VAL A 171 -2.71 16.93 -3.75
C VAL A 171 -1.92 16.53 -2.52
N HIS A 172 -0.84 15.78 -2.69
CA HIS A 172 -0.07 15.25 -1.57
C HIS A 172 1.42 15.18 -1.85
N ALA A 173 2.19 15.08 -0.78
CA ALA A 173 3.62 14.82 -0.83
C ALA A 173 4.04 14.09 0.46
N MET A 174 5.19 13.41 0.40
CA MET A 174 5.77 12.72 1.55
C MET A 174 7.19 13.22 1.77
N GLY A 175 7.48 13.60 3.01
CA GLY A 175 8.81 14.01 3.44
C GLY A 175 9.64 12.82 3.95
N PRO A 176 10.93 13.04 4.24
CA PRO A 176 11.78 12.04 4.86
C PRO A 176 11.36 11.74 6.31
N GLY A 177 11.92 10.66 6.85
CA GLY A 177 11.74 10.28 8.26
C GLY A 177 10.53 9.40 8.54
N VAL A 178 9.84 8.90 7.52
CA VAL A 178 8.77 7.91 7.64
C VAL A 178 9.14 6.61 6.93
N VAL A 179 8.55 5.51 7.36
CA VAL A 179 8.47 4.26 6.58
C VAL A 179 7.00 3.89 6.48
N ILE A 180 6.49 3.83 5.26
CA ILE A 180 5.06 3.70 4.99
C ILE A 180 4.75 2.38 4.29
N LEU A 181 3.76 1.67 4.80
CA LEU A 181 3.04 0.64 4.04
C LEU A 181 1.90 1.33 3.28
N GLU A 182 2.06 1.47 1.98
CA GLU A 182 1.05 2.02 1.08
C GLU A 182 0.18 0.90 0.53
N THR A 183 -1.12 1.06 0.63
CA THR A 183 -2.13 0.23 -0.03
C THR A 183 -2.92 1.08 -0.99
N GLN A 184 -2.94 0.73 -2.26
CA GLN A 184 -3.57 1.51 -3.33
C GLN A 184 -4.30 0.62 -4.33
N GLN A 185 -5.21 1.19 -5.11
CA GLN A 185 -5.69 0.53 -6.33
C GLN A 185 -4.49 0.17 -7.23
N THR A 186 -4.59 -0.91 -8.00
CA THR A 186 -3.52 -1.30 -8.95
C THR A 186 -3.45 -0.29 -10.09
N SER A 187 -2.71 0.77 -9.86
CA SER A 187 -2.43 1.88 -10.77
C SER A 187 -1.11 2.52 -10.38
N ASP A 188 -0.27 2.86 -11.36
CA ASP A 188 0.96 3.63 -11.12
C ASP A 188 0.86 5.07 -11.69
N LEU A 189 -0.39 5.53 -11.96
CA LEU A 189 -0.67 6.86 -12.46
C LEU A 189 -0.31 7.93 -11.45
N THR A 190 0.61 8.80 -11.81
CA THR A 190 1.05 9.92 -10.99
C THR A 190 1.13 11.18 -11.83
N TYR A 191 0.33 12.20 -11.49
CA TYR A 191 0.45 13.53 -12.09
C TYR A 191 1.27 14.41 -11.17
N ARG A 192 2.51 14.67 -11.57
CA ARG A 192 3.48 15.46 -10.82
C ARG A 192 3.23 16.95 -11.03
N MET A 193 2.99 17.66 -9.93
CA MET A 193 2.74 19.10 -9.92
C MET A 193 4.01 19.90 -9.66
N TYR A 194 4.88 19.44 -8.77
CA TYR A 194 6.10 20.11 -8.39
C TYR A 194 7.15 19.10 -7.91
N ASP A 195 8.41 19.33 -8.25
CA ASP A 195 9.48 18.37 -7.98
C ASP A 195 10.79 19.00 -7.48
N TYR A 196 10.70 20.12 -6.79
CA TYR A 196 11.85 20.77 -6.14
C TYR A 196 13.02 21.07 -7.09
N GLY A 197 12.76 21.37 -8.36
CA GLY A 197 13.77 21.63 -9.38
C GLY A 197 14.47 20.39 -9.95
N ARG A 198 14.09 19.18 -9.57
CA ARG A 198 14.59 17.93 -10.17
C ARG A 198 14.12 17.80 -11.63
N PRO A 199 14.94 17.22 -12.54
CA PRO A 199 14.66 17.20 -13.97
C PRO A 199 13.65 16.10 -14.35
N ARG A 200 12.51 16.00 -13.65
CA ARG A 200 11.42 15.10 -13.99
C ARG A 200 10.25 15.88 -14.59
N GLU A 201 9.57 15.28 -15.54
CA GLU A 201 8.43 15.89 -16.19
C GLU A 201 7.33 16.27 -15.19
N LEU A 202 6.76 17.47 -15.35
CA LEU A 202 5.58 17.93 -14.64
C LEU A 202 4.34 17.75 -15.53
N HIS A 203 3.26 17.27 -14.94
CA HIS A 203 2.00 16.96 -15.64
C HIS A 203 0.91 17.98 -15.28
N LEU A 204 1.20 19.28 -15.48
CA LEU A 204 0.40 20.35 -14.90
C LEU A 204 -1.08 20.30 -15.33
N ASP A 205 -1.37 20.18 -16.63
CA ASP A 205 -2.76 20.16 -17.12
C ASP A 205 -3.56 19.02 -16.51
N LYS A 206 -3.01 17.79 -16.52
CA LYS A 206 -3.66 16.63 -15.91
C LYS A 206 -3.75 16.77 -14.40
N SER A 207 -2.78 17.39 -13.75
CA SER A 207 -2.80 17.63 -12.31
C SER A 207 -3.92 18.59 -11.92
N PHE A 208 -4.08 19.69 -12.67
CA PHE A 208 -5.16 20.64 -12.43
C PHE A 208 -6.54 20.08 -12.75
N GLU A 209 -6.64 19.16 -13.70
CA GLU A 209 -7.89 18.44 -13.99
C GLU A 209 -8.21 17.43 -12.85
N ALA A 210 -7.21 16.71 -12.33
CA ALA A 210 -7.40 15.71 -11.28
C ALA A 210 -7.64 16.31 -9.90
N MET A 211 -6.97 17.43 -9.57
CA MET A 211 -6.96 17.94 -8.20
C MET A 211 -8.33 18.43 -7.74
N ARG A 212 -8.58 18.23 -6.45
CA ARG A 212 -9.73 18.76 -5.73
C ARG A 212 -9.25 19.62 -4.57
N LEU A 213 -9.80 20.83 -4.46
CA LEU A 213 -9.44 21.75 -3.37
C LEU A 213 -9.93 21.27 -2.00
N LYS A 214 -10.90 20.37 -1.97
CA LYS A 214 -11.43 19.76 -0.75
C LYS A 214 -11.58 18.26 -0.96
N THR A 215 -10.92 17.50 -0.11
CA THR A 215 -10.90 16.02 -0.13
C THR A 215 -11.24 15.47 1.25
N ARG A 216 -11.27 14.14 1.39
CA ARG A 216 -11.46 13.44 2.67
C ARG A 216 -10.12 12.97 3.26
N ALA A 217 -9.01 13.32 2.62
CA ALA A 217 -7.69 12.91 3.05
C ALA A 217 -7.37 13.36 4.47
N GLY A 218 -6.62 12.55 5.18
CA GLY A 218 -6.20 12.85 6.55
C GLY A 218 -5.99 11.60 7.39
N LYS A 219 -5.69 11.80 8.67
CA LYS A 219 -5.58 10.71 9.64
C LYS A 219 -6.93 10.08 9.94
N ILE A 220 -6.95 8.76 9.98
CA ILE A 220 -8.12 7.97 10.35
C ILE A 220 -7.87 7.35 11.74
N PRO A 221 -8.70 7.66 12.74
CA PRO A 221 -8.60 7.02 14.05
C PRO A 221 -9.01 5.54 13.94
N PRO A 222 -8.25 4.62 14.54
CA PRO A 222 -8.58 3.21 14.52
C PRO A 222 -9.88 2.93 15.29
N ARG A 223 -10.72 2.05 14.75
CA ARG A 223 -11.94 1.58 15.42
C ARG A 223 -11.73 0.14 15.89
N THR A 224 -11.72 -0.05 17.23
CA THR A 224 -11.58 -1.39 17.79
C THR A 224 -12.85 -2.21 17.57
N VAL A 225 -12.67 -3.43 17.06
CA VAL A 225 -13.73 -4.42 16.84
C VAL A 225 -13.24 -5.76 17.38
N ASN A 226 -13.78 -6.19 18.53
CA ASN A 226 -13.33 -7.40 19.21
C ASN A 226 -11.82 -7.40 19.51
N SER A 227 -11.06 -8.31 18.89
CA SER A 227 -9.61 -8.50 19.08
C SER A 227 -8.74 -7.73 18.09
N HIS A 228 -9.33 -6.98 17.15
CA HIS A 228 -8.57 -6.25 16.11
C HIS A 228 -9.03 -4.79 15.98
N SER A 229 -8.27 -4.00 15.25
CA SER A 229 -8.61 -2.62 14.93
C SER A 229 -8.85 -2.48 13.45
N VAL A 230 -10.02 -2.00 13.06
CA VAL A 230 -10.27 -1.52 11.69
C VAL A 230 -9.60 -0.16 11.57
N LEU A 231 -8.61 -0.07 10.69
CA LEU A 231 -7.84 1.13 10.41
C LEU A 231 -8.49 1.97 9.33
N ILE A 232 -9.03 1.30 8.29
CA ILE A 232 -9.77 1.93 7.22
C ILE A 232 -10.77 0.94 6.63
N ASP A 233 -11.93 1.44 6.23
CA ASP A 233 -12.99 0.69 5.55
C ASP A 233 -13.57 1.61 4.47
N GLU A 234 -13.05 1.49 3.25
CA GLU A 234 -13.33 2.38 2.13
C GLU A 234 -13.75 1.59 0.88
N LYS A 235 -14.14 2.30 -0.17
CA LYS A 235 -14.71 1.71 -1.39
C LYS A 235 -13.86 0.58 -2.00
N TYR A 236 -12.53 0.72 -1.99
CA TYR A 236 -11.63 -0.19 -2.71
C TYR A 236 -10.93 -1.20 -1.83
N PHE A 237 -10.84 -0.93 -0.53
CA PHE A 237 -10.14 -1.80 0.42
C PHE A 237 -10.61 -1.60 1.86
N GLU A 238 -10.45 -2.66 2.64
CA GLU A 238 -10.48 -2.65 4.10
C GLU A 238 -9.09 -2.99 4.62
N VAL A 239 -8.63 -2.26 5.64
CA VAL A 239 -7.35 -2.52 6.32
C VAL A 239 -7.59 -2.65 7.81
N GLU A 240 -7.12 -3.75 8.37
CA GLU A 240 -7.20 -4.06 9.80
C GLU A 240 -5.81 -4.24 10.38
N ARG A 241 -5.66 -3.94 11.65
CA ARG A 241 -4.49 -4.30 12.45
C ARG A 241 -4.86 -5.36 13.47
N TRP A 242 -4.16 -6.48 13.41
CA TRP A 242 -4.25 -7.57 14.35
C TRP A 242 -3.01 -7.58 15.25
N LEU A 243 -3.23 -7.59 16.56
CA LEU A 243 -2.18 -7.76 17.57
C LEU A 243 -2.29 -9.19 18.08
N LEU A 244 -1.40 -10.05 17.59
CA LEU A 244 -1.37 -11.46 17.95
C LEU A 244 -0.51 -11.68 19.19
N ASP A 245 -1.10 -12.30 20.22
CA ASP A 245 -0.44 -12.65 21.47
C ASP A 245 -0.60 -14.16 21.69
N PRO A 246 0.47 -14.98 21.60
CA PRO A 246 0.36 -16.42 21.77
C PRO A 246 -0.16 -16.87 23.12
N ALA A 247 -0.13 -16.00 24.13
CA ALA A 247 -0.71 -16.29 25.45
C ALA A 247 -2.24 -16.13 25.51
N LYS A 248 -2.83 -15.42 24.51
CA LYS A 248 -4.27 -15.11 24.47
C LYS A 248 -4.97 -15.68 23.25
N ASP A 249 -4.25 -15.79 22.14
CA ASP A 249 -4.78 -16.17 20.84
C ASP A 249 -4.30 -17.59 20.51
N ALA A 250 -5.05 -18.60 20.94
CA ALA A 250 -4.85 -19.96 20.45
C ALA A 250 -5.38 -20.04 19.02
N SER A 251 -4.47 -20.05 18.06
CA SER A 251 -4.64 -20.48 16.67
C SER A 251 -5.92 -20.07 15.92
N GLY A 252 -5.70 -19.45 14.75
CA GLY A 252 -6.62 -19.56 13.66
C GLY A 252 -7.55 -18.39 13.43
N ILE A 253 -7.13 -17.42 12.62
CA ILE A 253 -8.05 -16.44 12.09
C ILE A 253 -7.81 -16.28 10.59
N SER A 254 -8.42 -17.13 9.81
CA SER A 254 -8.85 -16.73 8.49
C SER A 254 -10.34 -16.95 8.42
N LYS A 255 -11.13 -15.88 8.51
CA LYS A 255 -12.54 -15.96 8.17
C LYS A 255 -12.63 -16.03 6.66
N PRO A 256 -13.33 -17.02 6.09
CA PRO A 256 -13.69 -17.00 4.67
C PRO A 256 -14.47 -15.72 4.39
N THR A 257 -13.94 -14.85 3.57
CA THR A 257 -14.59 -13.57 3.22
C THR A 257 -15.20 -13.59 1.83
N GLY A 258 -15.03 -14.71 1.10
CA GLY A 258 -15.42 -14.84 -0.30
C GLY A 258 -14.48 -14.09 -1.27
N GLY A 259 -13.44 -13.41 -0.77
CA GLY A 259 -12.42 -12.72 -1.55
C GLY A 259 -11.01 -12.99 -1.02
N VAL A 260 -10.03 -12.60 -1.82
CA VAL A 260 -8.62 -12.70 -1.44
C VAL A 260 -8.33 -11.86 -0.20
N GLN A 261 -7.44 -12.36 0.66
CA GLN A 261 -6.91 -11.63 1.80
C GLN A 261 -5.40 -11.54 1.70
N ILE A 262 -4.84 -10.45 2.20
CA ILE A 262 -3.41 -10.17 2.18
C ILE A 262 -2.98 -9.91 3.62
N LEU A 263 -1.98 -10.64 4.08
CA LEU A 263 -1.42 -10.51 5.43
C LEU A 263 0.01 -9.98 5.34
N PHE A 264 0.23 -8.76 5.80
CA PHE A 264 1.54 -8.15 5.91
C PHE A 264 1.99 -8.16 7.38
N VAL A 265 3.22 -8.61 7.65
CA VAL A 265 3.78 -8.64 9.00
C VAL A 265 4.53 -7.33 9.27
N ALA A 266 3.94 -6.47 10.09
CA ALA A 266 4.54 -5.20 10.49
C ALA A 266 5.60 -5.38 11.59
N GLU A 267 5.34 -6.30 12.55
CA GLU A 267 6.26 -6.63 13.65
C GLU A 267 6.20 -8.11 13.99
N GLY A 268 7.33 -8.68 14.42
CA GLY A 268 7.43 -10.10 14.77
C GLY A 268 7.48 -11.02 13.55
N LYS A 269 6.89 -12.18 13.68
CA LYS A 269 6.74 -13.19 12.62
C LYS A 269 5.50 -14.04 12.87
N ILE A 270 4.92 -14.56 11.80
CA ILE A 270 3.82 -15.53 11.86
C ILE A 270 4.16 -16.77 11.06
N ARG A 271 3.39 -17.83 11.28
CA ARG A 271 3.38 -19.04 10.46
C ARG A 271 1.99 -19.22 9.90
N ILE A 272 1.89 -19.48 8.61
CA ILE A 272 0.64 -19.76 7.94
C ILE A 272 0.59 -21.23 7.57
N SER A 273 -0.54 -21.88 7.86
CA SER A 273 -0.84 -23.27 7.47
C SER A 273 -2.27 -23.35 6.96
N ALA A 274 -2.56 -24.40 6.19
CA ALA A 274 -3.90 -24.77 5.75
C ALA A 274 -4.06 -26.29 5.95
N ASP A 275 -5.29 -26.82 5.82
CA ASP A 275 -5.55 -28.27 6.00
C ASP A 275 -4.63 -29.14 5.14
N GLU A 276 -4.35 -28.70 3.94
CA GLU A 276 -3.41 -29.33 3.02
C GLU A 276 -2.31 -28.32 2.68
N GLY A 277 -1.13 -28.79 2.37
CA GLY A 277 0.03 -27.97 2.02
C GLY A 277 1.02 -27.78 3.17
N GLU A 278 2.19 -27.31 2.82
CA GLU A 278 3.28 -27.10 3.78
C GLU A 278 3.14 -25.74 4.48
N ALA A 279 3.21 -25.74 5.79
CA ALA A 279 3.20 -24.50 6.56
C ALA A 279 4.50 -23.70 6.39
N PHE A 280 4.39 -22.40 6.19
CA PHE A 280 5.53 -21.53 5.92
C PHE A 280 5.55 -20.29 6.84
N PRO A 281 6.74 -19.76 7.13
CA PRO A 281 6.88 -18.54 7.90
C PRO A 281 6.64 -17.30 7.02
N VAL A 282 6.13 -16.24 7.65
CA VAL A 282 6.09 -14.87 7.10
C VAL A 282 6.76 -13.97 8.14
N ASN A 283 7.89 -13.41 7.79
CA ASN A 283 8.69 -12.57 8.67
C ASN A 283 8.27 -11.10 8.57
N ARG A 284 8.83 -10.24 9.42
CA ARG A 284 8.65 -8.80 9.34
C ARG A 284 8.96 -8.30 7.92
N CYS A 285 8.13 -7.37 7.43
CA CYS A 285 8.17 -6.79 6.08
C CYS A 285 7.90 -7.77 4.92
N GLU A 286 7.49 -8.99 5.22
CA GLU A 286 6.99 -9.95 4.23
C GLU A 286 5.46 -9.94 4.19
N LEU A 287 4.94 -10.45 3.07
CA LEU A 287 3.52 -10.48 2.77
C LEU A 287 3.12 -11.88 2.29
N ALA A 288 1.99 -12.36 2.76
CA ALA A 288 1.35 -13.55 2.25
C ALA A 288 -0.02 -13.25 1.64
N VAL A 289 -0.34 -13.96 0.59
CA VAL A 289 -1.66 -13.94 -0.07
C VAL A 289 -2.43 -15.17 0.36
N ILE A 290 -3.66 -14.96 0.82
CA ILE A 290 -4.62 -16.00 1.14
C ILE A 290 -5.67 -16.02 0.04
N PRO A 291 -5.63 -16.98 -0.89
CA PRO A 291 -6.60 -17.09 -1.97
C PRO A 291 -8.04 -17.24 -1.45
N ALA A 292 -8.99 -16.72 -2.22
CA ALA A 292 -10.41 -16.83 -1.87
C ALA A 292 -10.90 -18.28 -1.77
N SER A 293 -10.30 -19.20 -2.55
CA SER A 293 -10.61 -20.63 -2.52
C SER A 293 -9.91 -21.42 -1.40
N SER A 294 -9.01 -20.78 -0.64
CA SER A 294 -8.35 -21.43 0.48
C SER A 294 -9.33 -21.68 1.63
N HIS A 295 -9.30 -22.87 2.19
CA HIS A 295 -10.12 -23.26 3.34
C HIS A 295 -9.23 -23.57 4.55
N ASN A 296 -9.78 -23.37 5.76
CA ASN A 296 -9.14 -23.73 7.03
C ASN A 296 -7.71 -23.22 7.14
N VAL A 297 -7.52 -21.93 6.87
CA VAL A 297 -6.23 -21.27 7.00
C VAL A 297 -6.01 -20.85 8.44
N PHE A 298 -4.88 -21.23 9.00
CA PHE A 298 -4.46 -20.90 10.36
C PHE A 298 -3.27 -19.97 10.32
N VAL A 299 -3.32 -18.95 11.17
CA VAL A 299 -2.25 -17.98 11.39
C VAL A 299 -1.77 -18.13 12.82
N ASP A 300 -0.55 -18.55 13.02
CA ASP A 300 0.06 -18.75 14.33
C ASP A 300 1.23 -17.76 14.52
N ALA A 301 1.27 -17.13 15.69
CA ALA A 301 2.36 -16.26 16.10
C ALA A 301 3.08 -16.91 17.29
N GLY A 302 4.27 -17.47 17.07
CA GLY A 302 5.06 -18.07 18.15
C GLY A 302 5.55 -17.06 19.21
N SER A 303 5.43 -15.76 18.94
CA SER A 303 5.68 -14.61 19.82
C SER A 303 4.74 -13.48 19.45
N ALA A 304 4.68 -12.41 20.24
CA ALA A 304 3.87 -11.24 19.90
C ALA A 304 4.19 -10.73 18.48
N ALA A 305 3.15 -10.52 17.68
CA ALA A 305 3.27 -10.04 16.31
C ALA A 305 2.17 -9.02 15.96
N THR A 306 2.50 -8.09 15.09
CA THR A 306 1.55 -7.13 14.51
C THR A 306 1.37 -7.49 13.03
N VAL A 307 0.14 -7.80 12.65
CA VAL A 307 -0.24 -8.13 11.27
C VAL A 307 -1.20 -7.07 10.74
N ILE A 308 -0.92 -6.58 9.55
CA ILE A 308 -1.85 -5.73 8.80
C ILE A 308 -2.56 -6.63 7.79
N ARG A 309 -3.86 -6.84 8.02
CA ARG A 309 -4.73 -7.55 7.08
C ARG A 309 -5.33 -6.55 6.12
N ILE A 310 -5.21 -6.84 4.86
CA ILE A 310 -5.71 -6.01 3.77
C ILE A 310 -6.65 -6.86 2.93
N GLN A 311 -7.83 -6.33 2.65
CA GLN A 311 -8.82 -7.00 1.82
C GLN A 311 -9.33 -6.05 0.75
N PRO A 312 -9.23 -6.42 -0.55
CA PRO A 312 -9.90 -5.69 -1.60
C PRO A 312 -11.41 -5.69 -1.41
N ARG A 313 -12.06 -4.59 -1.80
CA ARG A 313 -13.52 -4.48 -1.89
C ARG A 313 -13.95 -4.62 -3.34
N VAL A 314 -15.15 -5.12 -3.56
CA VAL A 314 -15.82 -5.07 -4.86
C VAL A 314 -16.25 -3.62 -5.07
N ALA A 315 -15.71 -2.96 -6.10
CA ALA A 315 -16.00 -1.56 -6.42
C ALA A 315 -17.29 -1.40 -7.23
#